data_e1f2db405950d0ec08614c6e9605ee2e
#
_entry.id   e1f2db405950d0ec08614c6e9605ee2e
#
_cell.length_a   1.000
_cell.length_b   1.000
_cell.length_c   1.000
_cell.angle_alpha   90.00
_cell.angle_beta   90.00
_cell.angle_gamma   90.00
#
_symmetry.space_group_name_H-M   'P 1'
#
loop_
_entity.id
_entity.type
_entity.pdbx_description
1 polymer ?
#
loop_
_entity_poly.entity_id
_entity_poly.type
_entity_poly.pdbx_seq_one_letter_code
_entity_poly.pdbx_strand_id
1 'polypeptide(L)'
;MKRWSPQSIALTLAAPLAAAVFGLGISSIALMITHNHPLSVFSSMWTYGTDPGSLIEMVNLASVYYLAALAVAITFKAGLFNIGVESQLRLGALFGAWIGAMYELPPVLHVISILIIASSVGAFWAGIAAVLKVKRGVSEVITTIMLNSIGGALSAYLLSRHFRMAVEGSNDLTTKPLPESAHVPDLTPLLERFGITDIPGGGPYGLIFLSIAAGVFYWFIVTRTRFGFDLRASGVSPTAAAVSGVNPKRMIVTAMLLSGAFAGIAMMPVMLGESHAYSLGFRGGVGFTGIAIALLGRNNAVGIAISALLFGFLEVSARILELDGIATEIYIIMQGSILLSAVAAYEVVRRYRQTLQARAIAKAQVSA
;
A
#
# COMPACT_ATOMS: atom_id res chain seq x y z
N MET A 1 21.03 -5.08 25.11
CA MET A 1 19.75 -4.38 25.35
C MET A 1 20.00 -2.88 25.25
N LYS A 2 19.49 -2.18 24.21
CA LYS A 2 19.61 -0.71 24.15
C LYS A 2 18.74 -0.11 25.26
N ARG A 3 19.38 0.49 26.26
CA ARG A 3 18.66 1.30 27.27
C ARG A 3 17.99 2.48 26.55
N TRP A 4 16.68 2.52 26.58
CA TRP A 4 15.88 3.63 26.05
C TRP A 4 16.09 4.83 27.01
N SER A 5 16.93 5.77 26.64
CA SER A 5 17.03 7.02 27.38
C SER A 5 15.82 7.91 27.04
N PRO A 6 15.32 8.74 27.99
CA PRO A 6 14.22 9.68 27.71
C PRO A 6 14.47 10.53 26.47
N GLN A 7 15.72 10.94 26.23
CA GLN A 7 16.13 11.70 25.04
C GLN A 7 15.98 10.86 23.74
N SER A 8 16.25 9.55 23.78
CA SER A 8 16.08 8.71 22.59
C SER A 8 14.60 8.48 22.26
N ILE A 9 13.73 8.45 23.25
CA ILE A 9 12.27 8.36 23.09
C ILE A 9 11.74 9.69 22.53
N ALA A 10 12.12 10.82 23.12
CA ALA A 10 11.73 12.15 22.66
C ALA A 10 12.12 12.39 21.20
N LEU A 11 13.34 12.06 20.80
CA LEU A 11 13.81 12.16 19.42
C LEU A 11 13.10 11.19 18.46
N THR A 12 12.59 10.06 18.98
CA THR A 12 11.84 9.11 18.14
C THR A 12 10.43 9.61 17.86
N LEU A 13 9.80 10.29 18.82
CA LEU A 13 8.47 10.87 18.70
C LEU A 13 8.50 12.26 18.03
N ALA A 14 9.61 12.99 18.12
CA ALA A 14 9.73 14.33 17.53
C ALA A 14 9.53 14.32 16.00
N ALA A 15 10.03 13.32 15.29
CA ALA A 15 9.89 13.25 13.84
C ALA A 15 8.45 13.07 13.37
N PRO A 16 7.67 12.08 13.89
CA PRO A 16 6.24 11.95 13.53
C PRO A 16 5.41 13.17 13.92
N LEU A 17 5.66 13.76 15.10
CA LEU A 17 4.94 14.95 15.56
C LEU A 17 5.25 16.17 14.67
N ALA A 18 6.52 16.41 14.36
CA ALA A 18 6.90 17.46 13.43
C ALA A 18 6.26 17.26 12.05
N ALA A 19 6.25 16.02 11.54
CA ALA A 19 5.61 15.69 10.28
C ALA A 19 4.11 16.01 10.30
N ALA A 20 3.41 15.64 11.37
CA ALA A 20 1.99 15.95 11.53
C ALA A 20 1.72 17.46 11.55
N VAL A 21 2.49 18.22 12.36
CA VAL A 21 2.35 19.68 12.46
C VAL A 21 2.62 20.36 11.11
N PHE A 22 3.70 20.01 10.42
CA PHE A 22 4.00 20.59 9.11
C PHE A 22 2.98 20.17 8.05
N GLY A 23 2.56 18.90 8.05
CA GLY A 23 1.56 18.40 7.12
C GLY A 23 0.22 19.12 7.29
N LEU A 24 -0.28 19.27 8.52
CA LEU A 24 -1.48 20.02 8.82
C LEU A 24 -1.32 21.51 8.49
N GLY A 25 -0.14 22.10 8.73
CA GLY A 25 0.16 23.50 8.40
C GLY A 25 0.08 23.76 6.88
N ILE A 26 0.72 22.91 6.07
CA ILE A 26 0.66 23.02 4.59
C ILE A 26 -0.78 22.82 4.11
N SER A 27 -1.50 21.84 4.66
CA SER A 27 -2.90 21.59 4.33
C SER A 27 -3.80 22.76 4.71
N SER A 28 -3.52 23.41 5.86
CA SER A 28 -4.23 24.64 6.28
C SER A 28 -4.00 25.77 5.30
N ILE A 29 -2.78 25.96 4.82
CA ILE A 29 -2.46 26.98 3.81
C ILE A 29 -3.22 26.71 2.51
N ALA A 30 -3.23 25.44 2.04
CA ALA A 30 -3.97 25.06 0.85
C ALA A 30 -5.48 25.34 0.99
N LEU A 31 -6.08 25.01 2.15
CA LEU A 31 -7.47 25.31 2.46
C LEU A 31 -7.76 26.83 2.48
N MET A 32 -6.87 27.64 3.05
CA MET A 32 -7.04 29.09 3.05
C MET A 32 -6.98 29.69 1.63
N ILE A 33 -6.12 29.17 0.76
CA ILE A 33 -6.03 29.60 -0.65
C ILE A 33 -7.34 29.31 -1.39
N THR A 34 -8.01 28.21 -1.04
CA THR A 34 -9.33 27.86 -1.59
C THR A 34 -10.50 28.50 -0.85
N HIS A 35 -10.25 29.51 -0.03
CA HIS A 35 -11.24 30.25 0.77
C HIS A 35 -12.02 29.39 1.79
N ASN A 36 -11.45 28.26 2.22
CA ASN A 36 -12.04 27.40 3.22
C ASN A 36 -11.38 27.61 4.59
N HIS A 37 -12.16 27.49 5.67
CA HIS A 37 -11.65 27.59 7.03
C HIS A 37 -11.03 26.25 7.48
N PRO A 38 -9.70 26.14 7.72
CA PRO A 38 -9.05 24.88 8.03
C PRO A 38 -9.66 24.15 9.24
N LEU A 39 -9.98 24.88 10.31
CA LEU A 39 -10.51 24.27 11.53
C LEU A 39 -11.89 23.63 11.31
N SER A 40 -12.78 24.27 10.54
CA SER A 40 -14.09 23.68 10.22
C SER A 40 -13.93 22.42 9.37
N VAL A 41 -13.06 22.48 8.34
CA VAL A 41 -12.77 21.33 7.47
C VAL A 41 -12.22 20.16 8.27
N PHE A 42 -11.21 20.39 9.12
CA PHE A 42 -10.66 19.32 9.95
C PHE A 42 -11.67 18.78 10.98
N SER A 43 -12.53 19.63 11.52
CA SER A 43 -13.61 19.20 12.41
C SER A 43 -14.64 18.33 11.71
N SER A 44 -15.09 18.73 10.51
CA SER A 44 -16.01 17.93 9.68
C SER A 44 -15.39 16.58 9.31
N MET A 45 -14.14 16.57 8.84
CA MET A 45 -13.41 15.36 8.53
C MET A 45 -13.27 14.44 9.75
N TRP A 46 -12.96 15.01 10.92
CA TRP A 46 -12.84 14.23 12.16
C TRP A 46 -14.16 13.61 12.57
N THR A 47 -15.23 14.38 12.60
CA THR A 47 -16.57 13.92 13.00
C THR A 47 -17.05 12.81 12.08
N TYR A 48 -16.96 13.02 10.76
CA TYR A 48 -17.33 12.01 9.77
C TYR A 48 -16.42 10.79 9.80
N GLY A 49 -15.11 11.00 9.85
CA GLY A 49 -14.12 9.92 9.82
C GLY A 49 -14.12 9.03 11.06
N THR A 50 -14.66 9.50 12.20
CA THR A 50 -14.80 8.72 13.44
C THR A 50 -16.17 8.06 13.58
N ASP A 51 -17.10 8.26 12.62
CA ASP A 51 -18.34 7.51 12.56
C ASP A 51 -18.06 6.01 12.35
N PRO A 52 -18.85 5.11 12.98
CA PRO A 52 -18.61 3.67 12.89
C PRO A 52 -18.53 3.13 11.44
N GLY A 53 -19.41 3.58 10.54
CA GLY A 53 -19.38 3.20 9.14
C GLY A 53 -18.08 3.66 8.44
N SER A 54 -17.67 4.89 8.68
CA SER A 54 -16.42 5.46 8.15
C SER A 54 -15.18 4.74 8.67
N LEU A 55 -15.16 4.33 9.93
CA LEU A 55 -14.07 3.55 10.52
C LEU A 55 -13.94 2.17 9.86
N ILE A 56 -15.05 1.52 9.56
CA ILE A 56 -15.05 0.24 8.85
C ILE A 56 -14.51 0.43 7.44
N GLU A 57 -15.01 1.44 6.73
CA GLU A 57 -14.54 1.73 5.38
C GLU A 57 -13.05 2.11 5.35
N MET A 58 -12.58 2.87 6.35
CA MET A 58 -11.16 3.14 6.56
C MET A 58 -10.33 1.85 6.68
N VAL A 59 -10.80 0.88 7.46
CA VAL A 59 -10.12 -0.41 7.64
C VAL A 59 -10.14 -1.21 6.34
N ASN A 60 -11.26 -1.22 5.62
CA ASN A 60 -11.39 -1.89 4.32
C ASN A 60 -10.40 -1.31 3.31
N LEU A 61 -10.37 0.01 3.18
CA LEU A 61 -9.43 0.71 2.30
C LEU A 61 -7.97 0.53 2.72
N ALA A 62 -7.70 0.61 4.02
CA ALA A 62 -6.37 0.38 4.57
C ALA A 62 -5.84 -1.03 4.28
N SER A 63 -6.70 -2.05 4.17
CA SER A 63 -6.31 -3.41 3.81
C SER A 63 -5.73 -3.49 2.39
N VAL A 64 -6.34 -2.77 1.46
CA VAL A 64 -5.87 -2.65 0.06
C VAL A 64 -4.55 -1.88 -0.01
N TYR A 65 -4.50 -0.74 0.64
CA TYR A 65 -3.30 0.10 0.71
C TYR A 65 -2.12 -0.61 1.37
N TYR A 66 -2.40 -1.39 2.39
CA TYR A 66 -1.39 -2.18 3.08
C TYR A 66 -0.73 -3.21 2.16
N LEU A 67 -1.52 -3.97 1.42
CA LEU A 67 -1.01 -4.96 0.46
C LEU A 67 -0.18 -4.30 -0.65
N ALA A 68 -0.66 -3.19 -1.22
CA ALA A 68 0.08 -2.43 -2.22
C ALA A 68 1.39 -1.87 -1.66
N ALA A 69 1.39 -1.36 -0.43
CA ALA A 69 2.58 -0.84 0.23
C ALA A 69 3.59 -1.93 0.61
N LEU A 70 3.14 -3.12 1.01
CA LEU A 70 4.02 -4.28 1.23
C LEU A 70 4.72 -4.70 -0.08
N ALA A 71 4.00 -4.67 -1.22
CA ALA A 71 4.59 -4.93 -2.53
C ALA A 71 5.76 -3.97 -2.83
N VAL A 72 5.58 -2.69 -2.59
CA VAL A 72 6.64 -1.67 -2.75
C VAL A 72 7.78 -1.88 -1.74
N ALA A 73 7.45 -2.14 -0.48
CA ALA A 73 8.44 -2.27 0.59
C ALA A 73 9.43 -3.43 0.36
N ILE A 74 9.01 -4.53 -0.28
CA ILE A 74 9.88 -5.64 -0.65
C ILE A 74 11.00 -5.16 -1.57
N THR A 75 10.66 -4.42 -2.63
CA THR A 75 11.66 -3.93 -3.59
C THR A 75 12.54 -2.86 -2.99
N PHE A 76 12.03 -2.00 -2.13
CA PHE A 76 12.87 -1.03 -1.40
C PHE A 76 13.92 -1.69 -0.51
N LYS A 77 13.61 -2.84 0.11
CA LYS A 77 14.62 -3.61 0.87
C LYS A 77 15.72 -4.18 -0.01
N ALA A 78 15.45 -4.39 -1.30
CA ALA A 78 16.43 -4.82 -2.31
C ALA A 78 17.16 -3.65 -2.98
N GLY A 79 16.92 -2.41 -2.57
CA GLY A 79 17.48 -1.22 -3.24
C GLY A 79 16.87 -0.97 -4.63
N LEU A 80 15.67 -1.49 -4.89
CA LEU A 80 14.93 -1.35 -6.15
C LEU A 80 13.71 -0.48 -5.97
N PHE A 81 13.24 0.10 -7.05
CA PHE A 81 12.06 0.95 -7.06
C PHE A 81 11.00 0.40 -8.04
N ASN A 82 10.03 -0.36 -7.52
CA ASN A 82 8.91 -0.86 -8.34
C ASN A 82 7.77 0.16 -8.35
N ILE A 83 7.74 1.03 -9.36
CA ILE A 83 6.61 1.96 -9.59
C ILE A 83 5.45 1.23 -10.29
N GLY A 84 5.69 0.04 -10.86
CA GLY A 84 4.74 -0.75 -11.63
C GLY A 84 3.60 -1.40 -10.84
N VAL A 85 3.56 -1.22 -9.53
CA VAL A 85 2.54 -1.81 -8.65
C VAL A 85 1.12 -1.50 -9.13
N GLU A 86 0.87 -0.30 -9.68
CA GLU A 86 -0.45 0.10 -10.18
C GLU A 86 -0.94 -0.80 -11.32
N SER A 87 -0.10 -1.11 -12.30
CA SER A 87 -0.48 -2.02 -13.39
C SER A 87 -0.54 -3.48 -12.95
N GLN A 88 0.31 -3.88 -12.02
CA GLN A 88 0.35 -5.24 -11.48
C GLN A 88 -0.93 -5.57 -10.73
N LEU A 89 -1.45 -4.64 -9.90
CA LEU A 89 -2.72 -4.83 -9.19
C LEU A 89 -3.93 -4.82 -10.14
N ARG A 90 -3.94 -3.92 -11.15
CA ARG A 90 -5.03 -3.85 -12.14
C ARG A 90 -5.12 -5.12 -12.97
N LEU A 91 -4.00 -5.58 -13.52
CA LEU A 91 -3.95 -6.82 -14.31
C LEU A 91 -4.25 -8.04 -13.42
N GLY A 92 -3.70 -8.09 -12.20
CA GLY A 92 -4.02 -9.14 -11.24
C GLY A 92 -5.52 -9.24 -10.95
N ALA A 93 -6.16 -8.10 -10.67
CA ALA A 93 -7.59 -8.04 -10.44
C ALA A 93 -8.41 -8.42 -11.69
N LEU A 94 -8.06 -7.88 -12.86
CA LEU A 94 -8.74 -8.18 -14.12
C LEU A 94 -8.71 -9.68 -14.45
N PHE A 95 -7.53 -10.28 -14.45
CA PHE A 95 -7.39 -11.71 -14.76
C PHE A 95 -7.94 -12.61 -13.65
N GLY A 96 -7.82 -12.19 -12.38
CA GLY A 96 -8.44 -12.88 -11.26
C GLY A 96 -9.97 -12.94 -11.37
N ALA A 97 -10.60 -11.82 -11.70
CA ALA A 97 -12.04 -11.76 -11.93
C ALA A 97 -12.46 -12.53 -13.18
N TRP A 98 -11.79 -12.30 -14.30
CA TRP A 98 -12.17 -12.92 -15.57
C TRP A 98 -12.05 -14.43 -15.54
N ILE A 99 -10.91 -14.98 -15.10
CA ILE A 99 -10.69 -16.42 -15.04
C ILE A 99 -11.54 -17.04 -13.91
N GLY A 100 -11.62 -16.39 -12.73
CA GLY A 100 -12.44 -16.84 -11.63
C GLY A 100 -13.94 -16.95 -11.97
N ALA A 101 -14.45 -16.13 -12.89
CA ALA A 101 -15.82 -16.19 -13.33
C ALA A 101 -16.12 -17.32 -14.36
N MET A 102 -15.09 -18.09 -14.80
CA MET A 102 -15.23 -19.15 -15.79
C MET A 102 -15.54 -20.53 -15.19
N TYR A 103 -15.32 -20.69 -13.89
CA TYR A 103 -15.49 -21.98 -13.22
C TYR A 103 -16.07 -21.78 -11.82
N GLU A 104 -16.58 -22.86 -11.25
CA GLU A 104 -17.03 -22.91 -9.86
C GLU A 104 -16.29 -24.00 -9.12
N LEU A 105 -15.73 -23.65 -7.97
CA LEU A 105 -15.06 -24.56 -7.04
C LEU A 105 -15.71 -24.41 -5.66
N PRO A 106 -15.46 -25.35 -4.73
CA PRO A 106 -15.81 -25.13 -3.33
C PRO A 106 -15.26 -23.77 -2.82
N PRO A 107 -15.98 -23.03 -1.99
CA PRO A 107 -15.70 -21.61 -1.70
C PRO A 107 -14.24 -21.31 -1.37
N VAL A 108 -13.65 -22.03 -0.43
CA VAL A 108 -12.24 -21.80 -0.02
C VAL A 108 -11.26 -22.03 -1.17
N LEU A 109 -11.46 -23.10 -1.94
CA LEU A 109 -10.60 -23.43 -3.10
C LEU A 109 -10.77 -22.39 -4.21
N HIS A 110 -11.99 -21.88 -4.39
CA HIS A 110 -12.27 -20.85 -5.40
C HIS A 110 -11.52 -19.56 -5.08
N VAL A 111 -11.65 -19.06 -3.85
CA VAL A 111 -10.92 -17.87 -3.38
C VAL A 111 -9.41 -18.07 -3.52
N ILE A 112 -8.86 -19.21 -3.06
CA ILE A 112 -7.42 -19.49 -3.18
C ILE A 112 -6.97 -19.51 -4.65
N SER A 113 -7.76 -20.09 -5.55
CA SER A 113 -7.42 -20.14 -6.97
C SER A 113 -7.35 -18.74 -7.59
N ILE A 114 -8.30 -17.86 -7.25
CA ILE A 114 -8.30 -16.46 -7.71
C ILE A 114 -7.08 -15.71 -7.17
N LEU A 115 -6.74 -15.90 -5.89
CA LEU A 115 -5.55 -15.29 -5.28
C LEU A 115 -4.25 -15.75 -5.96
N ILE A 116 -4.15 -17.04 -6.31
CA ILE A 116 -3.00 -17.59 -7.05
C ILE A 116 -2.91 -16.99 -8.45
N ILE A 117 -4.02 -16.89 -9.17
CA ILE A 117 -4.08 -16.28 -10.51
C ILE A 117 -3.62 -14.82 -10.43
N ALA A 118 -4.24 -14.04 -9.57
CA ALA A 118 -3.94 -12.62 -9.41
C ALA A 118 -2.48 -12.38 -9.02
N SER A 119 -1.98 -13.15 -8.06
CA SER A 119 -0.57 -13.12 -7.62
C SER A 119 0.39 -13.49 -8.77
N SER A 120 0.06 -14.52 -9.54
CA SER A 120 0.89 -14.97 -10.67
C SER A 120 0.96 -13.95 -11.79
N VAL A 121 -0.17 -13.33 -12.14
CA VAL A 121 -0.25 -12.27 -13.15
C VAL A 121 0.56 -11.04 -12.71
N GLY A 122 0.39 -10.59 -11.46
CA GLY A 122 1.17 -9.49 -10.91
C GLY A 122 2.67 -9.78 -10.90
N ALA A 123 3.07 -10.98 -10.47
CA ALA A 123 4.45 -11.43 -10.49
C ALA A 123 5.03 -11.49 -11.90
N PHE A 124 4.29 -12.06 -12.86
CA PHE A 124 4.69 -12.13 -14.27
C PHE A 124 4.95 -10.72 -14.82
N TRP A 125 4.04 -9.78 -14.58
CA TRP A 125 4.15 -8.41 -15.06
C TRP A 125 5.36 -7.69 -14.47
N ALA A 126 5.60 -7.82 -13.17
CA ALA A 126 6.81 -7.31 -12.51
C ALA A 126 8.09 -7.98 -13.02
N GLY A 127 7.99 -9.26 -13.36
CA GLY A 127 9.09 -10.07 -13.89
C GLY A 127 9.67 -9.52 -15.18
N ILE A 128 8.87 -8.88 -16.03
CA ILE A 128 9.33 -8.23 -17.26
C ILE A 128 10.40 -7.18 -16.94
N ALA A 129 10.12 -6.28 -15.99
CA ALA A 129 11.09 -5.26 -15.57
C ALA A 129 12.35 -5.87 -14.94
N ALA A 130 12.20 -6.93 -14.15
CA ALA A 130 13.30 -7.64 -13.52
C ALA A 130 14.25 -8.27 -14.56
N VAL A 131 13.69 -8.92 -15.58
CA VAL A 131 14.47 -9.55 -16.66
C VAL A 131 15.20 -8.50 -17.49
N LEU A 132 14.54 -7.39 -17.83
CA LEU A 132 15.17 -6.28 -18.55
C LEU A 132 16.33 -5.67 -17.76
N LYS A 133 16.15 -5.48 -16.44
CA LYS A 133 17.22 -4.98 -15.57
C LYS A 133 18.42 -5.94 -15.53
N VAL A 134 18.17 -7.23 -15.31
CA VAL A 134 19.25 -8.20 -15.13
C VAL A 134 19.98 -8.54 -16.44
N LYS A 135 19.23 -8.68 -17.56
CA LYS A 135 19.80 -9.08 -18.85
C LYS A 135 20.31 -7.93 -19.70
N ARG A 136 19.69 -6.76 -19.59
CA ARG A 136 19.97 -5.60 -20.45
C ARG A 136 20.48 -4.37 -19.71
N GLY A 137 20.47 -4.39 -18.36
CA GLY A 137 20.89 -3.25 -17.54
C GLY A 137 19.91 -2.07 -17.56
N VAL A 138 18.70 -2.25 -18.08
CA VAL A 138 17.68 -1.16 -18.16
C VAL A 138 17.24 -0.81 -16.73
N SER A 139 17.01 0.50 -16.48
CA SER A 139 16.48 0.95 -15.20
C SER A 139 15.08 0.37 -14.93
N GLU A 140 14.93 -0.26 -13.77
CA GLU A 140 13.61 -0.78 -13.33
C GLU A 140 12.59 0.33 -13.16
N VAL A 141 13.02 1.52 -12.76
CA VAL A 141 12.16 2.70 -12.59
C VAL A 141 11.50 3.06 -13.92
N ILE A 142 12.32 3.24 -14.96
CA ILE A 142 11.81 3.59 -16.30
C ILE A 142 10.92 2.47 -16.83
N THR A 143 11.37 1.22 -16.73
CA THR A 143 10.61 0.07 -17.23
C THR A 143 9.25 -0.05 -16.52
N THR A 144 9.21 0.10 -15.21
CA THR A 144 7.97 -0.07 -14.44
C THR A 144 7.00 1.10 -14.66
N ILE A 145 7.49 2.33 -14.88
CA ILE A 145 6.65 3.47 -15.30
C ILE A 145 6.02 3.20 -16.67
N MET A 146 6.81 2.74 -17.64
CA MET A 146 6.28 2.39 -18.96
C MET A 146 5.27 1.25 -18.87
N LEU A 147 5.55 0.22 -18.09
CA LEU A 147 4.64 -0.91 -17.87
C LEU A 147 3.34 -0.48 -17.18
N ASN A 148 3.33 0.58 -16.36
CA ASN A 148 2.08 1.12 -15.82
C ASN A 148 1.17 1.66 -16.93
N SER A 149 1.71 2.45 -17.84
CA SER A 149 0.94 3.00 -18.96
C SER A 149 0.44 1.88 -19.88
N ILE A 150 1.31 0.92 -20.22
CA ILE A 150 0.95 -0.25 -21.04
C ILE A 150 -0.10 -1.12 -20.33
N GLY A 151 0.09 -1.43 -19.04
CA GLY A 151 -0.82 -2.26 -18.28
C GLY A 151 -2.19 -1.61 -18.09
N GLY A 152 -2.25 -0.30 -17.88
CA GLY A 152 -3.51 0.46 -17.84
C GLY A 152 -4.26 0.39 -19.15
N ALA A 153 -3.59 0.68 -20.27
CA ALA A 153 -4.18 0.59 -21.60
C ALA A 153 -4.61 -0.84 -21.97
N LEU A 154 -3.78 -1.84 -21.62
CA LEU A 154 -4.08 -3.25 -21.84
C LEU A 154 -5.30 -3.69 -21.02
N SER A 155 -5.40 -3.30 -19.77
CA SER A 155 -6.56 -3.61 -18.91
C SER A 155 -7.85 -3.03 -19.49
N ALA A 156 -7.83 -1.77 -19.94
CA ALA A 156 -8.97 -1.11 -20.56
C ALA A 156 -9.36 -1.78 -21.88
N TYR A 157 -8.39 -2.12 -22.72
CA TYR A 157 -8.63 -2.81 -23.99
C TYR A 157 -9.23 -4.20 -23.78
N LEU A 158 -8.62 -5.01 -22.93
CA LEU A 158 -9.09 -6.38 -22.65
C LEU A 158 -10.50 -6.36 -22.07
N LEU A 159 -10.77 -5.48 -21.10
CA LEU A 159 -12.08 -5.37 -20.53
C LEU A 159 -13.12 -4.92 -21.59
N SER A 160 -12.84 -3.84 -22.34
CA SER A 160 -13.82 -3.28 -23.27
C SER A 160 -14.12 -4.19 -24.47
N ARG A 161 -13.16 -5.01 -24.90
CA ARG A 161 -13.28 -5.81 -26.13
C ARG A 161 -13.52 -7.29 -25.92
N HIS A 162 -12.99 -7.85 -24.83
CA HIS A 162 -12.94 -9.31 -24.66
C HIS A 162 -13.60 -9.82 -23.40
N PHE A 163 -13.50 -9.09 -22.27
CA PHE A 163 -13.88 -9.61 -20.96
C PHE A 163 -15.15 -8.96 -20.40
N ARG A 164 -15.68 -7.97 -21.10
CA ARG A 164 -16.86 -7.24 -20.62
C ARG A 164 -18.10 -8.11 -20.63
N MET A 165 -18.94 -7.92 -19.63
CA MET A 165 -20.35 -8.29 -19.66
C MET A 165 -21.20 -7.01 -19.68
N ALA A 166 -22.17 -6.95 -20.59
CA ALA A 166 -23.13 -5.87 -20.56
C ALA A 166 -24.11 -6.09 -19.42
N VAL A 167 -24.19 -5.14 -18.49
CA VAL A 167 -25.19 -5.13 -17.42
C VAL A 167 -26.32 -4.24 -17.88
N GLU A 168 -27.54 -4.77 -18.00
CA GLU A 168 -28.71 -4.00 -18.37
C GLU A 168 -28.92 -2.84 -17.38
N GLY A 169 -29.07 -1.63 -17.92
CA GLY A 169 -29.30 -0.42 -17.10
C GLY A 169 -28.06 0.24 -16.52
N SER A 170 -26.84 -0.29 -16.77
CA SER A 170 -25.58 0.34 -16.36
C SER A 170 -24.68 0.60 -17.57
N ASN A 171 -24.01 1.77 -17.56
CA ASN A 171 -22.95 2.11 -18.51
C ASN A 171 -21.58 1.60 -18.05
N ASP A 172 -21.49 0.95 -16.88
CA ASP A 172 -20.24 0.49 -16.34
C ASP A 172 -19.70 -0.71 -17.11
N LEU A 173 -18.43 -0.62 -17.45
CA LEU A 173 -17.71 -1.72 -18.07
C LEU A 173 -17.17 -2.63 -16.97
N THR A 174 -17.82 -3.79 -16.80
CA THR A 174 -17.42 -4.81 -15.83
C THR A 174 -17.15 -6.14 -16.49
N THR A 175 -16.36 -6.98 -15.81
CA THR A 175 -16.27 -8.42 -16.15
C THR A 175 -17.57 -9.12 -15.76
N LYS A 176 -17.74 -10.38 -16.21
CA LYS A 176 -18.77 -11.24 -15.65
C LYS A 176 -18.64 -11.29 -14.12
N PRO A 177 -19.76 -11.16 -13.35
CA PRO A 177 -19.70 -11.31 -11.91
C PRO A 177 -19.13 -12.67 -11.50
N LEU A 178 -18.38 -12.67 -10.43
CA LEU A 178 -17.89 -13.88 -9.80
C LEU A 178 -19.05 -14.67 -9.19
N PRO A 179 -19.05 -16.00 -9.27
CA PRO A 179 -20.06 -16.83 -8.61
C PRO A 179 -19.98 -16.71 -7.09
N GLU A 180 -21.07 -17.02 -6.40
CA GLU A 180 -21.19 -16.92 -4.93
C GLU A 180 -20.05 -17.69 -4.20
N SER A 181 -19.57 -18.79 -4.77
CA SER A 181 -18.44 -19.54 -4.23
C SER A 181 -17.12 -18.76 -4.15
N ALA A 182 -17.01 -17.63 -4.86
CA ALA A 182 -15.86 -16.72 -4.80
C ALA A 182 -16.11 -15.52 -3.87
N HIS A 183 -17.32 -15.34 -3.35
CA HIS A 183 -17.63 -14.25 -2.45
C HIS A 183 -17.05 -14.54 -1.07
N VAL A 184 -16.37 -13.56 -0.50
CA VAL A 184 -15.87 -13.63 0.87
C VAL A 184 -16.78 -12.77 1.74
N PRO A 185 -17.51 -13.39 2.69
CA PRO A 185 -18.42 -12.63 3.56
C PRO A 185 -17.64 -11.60 4.38
N ASP A 186 -18.32 -10.55 4.73
CA ASP A 186 -17.81 -9.55 5.68
C ASP A 186 -17.79 -10.11 7.13
N LEU A 187 -17.24 -9.32 8.03
CA LEU A 187 -17.11 -9.69 9.43
C LEU A 187 -18.29 -9.17 10.30
N THR A 188 -19.40 -8.74 9.70
CA THR A 188 -20.60 -8.32 10.43
C THR A 188 -21.04 -9.35 11.49
N PRO A 189 -21.18 -10.65 11.17
CA PRO A 189 -21.58 -11.65 12.17
C PRO A 189 -20.60 -11.80 13.34
N LEU A 190 -19.31 -11.49 13.10
CA LEU A 190 -18.31 -11.49 14.17
C LEU A 190 -18.48 -10.26 15.07
N LEU A 191 -18.72 -9.09 14.51
CA LEU A 191 -18.92 -7.84 15.27
C LEU A 191 -20.19 -7.88 16.11
N GLU A 192 -21.29 -8.43 15.58
CA GLU A 192 -22.53 -8.65 16.31
C GLU A 192 -22.34 -9.50 17.55
N ARG A 193 -21.46 -10.51 17.52
CA ARG A 193 -21.11 -11.32 18.71
C ARG A 193 -20.45 -10.51 19.82
N PHE A 194 -19.81 -9.39 19.48
CA PHE A 194 -19.23 -8.45 20.44
C PHE A 194 -20.16 -7.30 20.81
N GLY A 195 -21.45 -7.37 20.40
CA GLY A 195 -22.46 -6.37 20.74
C GLY A 195 -22.39 -5.12 19.86
N ILE A 196 -21.66 -5.14 18.76
CA ILE A 196 -21.61 -4.06 17.77
C ILE A 196 -22.67 -4.37 16.71
N THR A 197 -23.86 -3.78 16.88
CA THR A 197 -25.02 -3.88 15.98
C THR A 197 -25.22 -2.57 15.24
N ASP A 198 -26.05 -2.57 14.20
CA ASP A 198 -26.36 -1.39 13.37
C ASP A 198 -25.15 -0.72 12.72
N ILE A 199 -24.39 -1.51 11.96
CA ILE A 199 -23.22 -1.04 11.22
C ILE A 199 -23.68 -0.58 9.83
N PRO A 200 -23.74 0.74 9.56
CA PRO A 200 -24.07 1.25 8.23
C PRO A 200 -23.04 0.77 7.19
N GLY A 201 -23.52 0.11 6.13
CA GLY A 201 -22.65 -0.34 5.03
C GLY A 201 -21.98 -1.70 5.22
N GLY A 202 -22.29 -2.43 6.29
CA GLY A 202 -21.70 -3.75 6.57
C GLY A 202 -20.39 -3.72 7.34
N GLY A 203 -19.84 -4.89 7.66
CA GLY A 203 -18.60 -5.05 8.43
C GLY A 203 -17.32 -4.95 7.58
N PRO A 204 -16.16 -5.07 8.24
CA PRO A 204 -14.90 -5.17 7.52
C PRO A 204 -14.87 -6.39 6.61
N TYR A 205 -14.21 -6.27 5.45
CA TYR A 205 -14.08 -7.40 4.52
C TYR A 205 -13.38 -8.58 5.18
N GLY A 206 -13.89 -9.81 4.94
CA GLY A 206 -13.28 -11.02 5.49
C GLY A 206 -11.82 -11.21 5.07
N LEU A 207 -11.42 -10.68 3.91
CA LEU A 207 -10.02 -10.72 3.45
C LEU A 207 -9.06 -9.74 4.17
N ILE A 208 -9.51 -9.01 5.19
CA ILE A 208 -8.58 -8.29 6.09
C ILE A 208 -7.57 -9.25 6.73
N PHE A 209 -7.96 -10.49 6.99
CA PHE A 209 -7.05 -11.53 7.50
C PHE A 209 -5.96 -11.88 6.49
N LEU A 210 -6.23 -11.81 5.17
CA LEU A 210 -5.22 -11.95 4.13
C LEU A 210 -4.18 -10.83 4.25
N SER A 211 -4.62 -9.59 4.46
CA SER A 211 -3.73 -8.43 4.61
C SER A 211 -2.84 -8.59 5.85
N ILE A 212 -3.41 -9.02 6.97
CA ILE A 212 -2.65 -9.31 8.20
C ILE A 212 -1.65 -10.44 7.97
N ALA A 213 -2.07 -11.55 7.36
CA ALA A 213 -1.21 -12.68 7.05
C ALA A 213 -0.06 -12.27 6.10
N ALA A 214 -0.36 -11.46 5.09
CA ALA A 214 0.63 -10.90 4.17
C ALA A 214 1.66 -10.03 4.91
N GLY A 215 1.24 -9.22 5.87
CA GLY A 215 2.13 -8.42 6.71
C GLY A 215 3.03 -9.26 7.61
N VAL A 216 2.48 -10.30 8.23
CA VAL A 216 3.25 -11.26 9.03
C VAL A 216 4.26 -12.01 8.16
N PHE A 217 3.84 -12.45 6.98
CA PHE A 217 4.69 -13.14 6.01
C PHE A 217 5.83 -12.22 5.52
N TYR A 218 5.51 -10.96 5.17
CA TYR A 218 6.51 -9.95 4.83
C TYR A 218 7.52 -9.74 5.97
N TRP A 219 7.04 -9.52 7.20
CA TRP A 219 7.90 -9.38 8.36
C TRP A 219 8.80 -10.60 8.54
N PHE A 220 8.23 -11.81 8.49
CA PHE A 220 8.98 -13.06 8.65
C PHE A 220 10.06 -13.21 7.57
N ILE A 221 9.68 -13.10 6.29
CA ILE A 221 10.63 -13.24 5.16
C ILE A 221 11.76 -12.23 5.27
N VAL A 222 11.42 -10.96 5.49
CA VAL A 222 12.43 -9.88 5.47
C VAL A 222 13.32 -9.91 6.70
N THR A 223 12.82 -10.30 7.89
CA THR A 223 13.59 -10.14 9.13
C THR A 223 14.14 -11.44 9.69
N ARG A 224 13.54 -12.58 9.39
CA ARG A 224 13.82 -13.87 10.04
C ARG A 224 14.43 -14.93 9.11
N THR A 225 14.58 -14.65 7.81
CA THR A 225 15.10 -15.62 6.84
C THR A 225 16.44 -15.21 6.25
N ARG A 226 17.18 -16.20 5.74
CA ARG A 226 18.41 -15.97 4.93
C ARG A 226 18.08 -15.14 3.69
N PHE A 227 16.97 -15.41 3.03
CA PHE A 227 16.51 -14.62 1.88
C PHE A 227 16.40 -13.13 2.21
N GLY A 228 15.79 -12.78 3.35
CA GLY A 228 15.66 -11.39 3.78
C GLY A 228 17.02 -10.74 4.11
N PHE A 229 17.96 -11.51 4.62
CA PHE A 229 19.33 -11.02 4.82
C PHE A 229 20.00 -10.72 3.47
N ASP A 230 20.00 -11.66 2.54
CA ASP A 230 20.59 -11.54 1.21
C ASP A 230 19.96 -10.39 0.42
N LEU A 231 18.63 -10.24 0.54
CA LEU A 231 17.86 -9.15 -0.06
C LEU A 231 18.38 -7.78 0.41
N ARG A 232 18.48 -7.59 1.73
CA ARG A 232 18.96 -6.33 2.32
C ARG A 232 20.44 -6.09 2.04
N ALA A 233 21.27 -7.13 2.09
CA ALA A 233 22.70 -7.03 1.75
C ALA A 233 22.89 -6.57 0.30
N SER A 234 22.14 -7.17 -0.63
CA SER A 234 22.15 -6.76 -2.05
C SER A 234 21.64 -5.33 -2.24
N GLY A 235 20.66 -4.89 -1.44
CA GLY A 235 20.13 -3.53 -1.49
C GLY A 235 21.07 -2.46 -0.99
N VAL A 236 21.92 -2.79 -0.01
CA VAL A 236 22.93 -1.85 0.54
C VAL A 236 24.15 -1.74 -0.38
N SER A 237 24.70 -2.87 -0.82
CA SER A 237 25.85 -2.90 -1.74
C SER A 237 25.83 -4.20 -2.54
N PRO A 238 25.42 -4.17 -3.82
CA PRO A 238 25.45 -5.35 -4.67
C PRO A 238 26.84 -5.97 -4.82
N THR A 239 27.88 -5.15 -4.86
CA THR A 239 29.27 -5.61 -4.99
C THR A 239 29.75 -6.33 -3.73
N ALA A 240 29.51 -5.77 -2.54
CA ALA A 240 29.88 -6.41 -1.28
C ALA A 240 29.07 -7.70 -1.05
N ALA A 241 27.79 -7.72 -1.42
CA ALA A 241 26.95 -8.90 -1.35
C ALA A 241 27.49 -10.03 -2.26
N ALA A 242 27.92 -9.70 -3.48
CA ALA A 242 28.51 -10.67 -4.40
C ALA A 242 29.81 -11.31 -3.85
N VAL A 243 30.68 -10.52 -3.24
CA VAL A 243 31.90 -11.02 -2.59
C VAL A 243 31.58 -11.95 -1.41
N SER A 244 30.46 -11.70 -0.72
CA SER A 244 29.96 -12.53 0.38
C SER A 244 29.17 -13.76 -0.09
N GLY A 245 29.14 -14.08 -1.39
CA GLY A 245 28.48 -15.25 -1.96
C GLY A 245 26.98 -15.08 -2.24
N VAL A 246 26.42 -13.88 -2.06
CA VAL A 246 25.03 -13.59 -2.43
C VAL A 246 24.99 -13.25 -3.93
N ASN A 247 23.96 -13.75 -4.63
CA ASN A 247 23.77 -13.42 -6.06
C ASN A 247 22.80 -12.23 -6.21
N PRO A 248 23.29 -10.99 -6.50
CA PRO A 248 22.44 -9.81 -6.57
C PRO A 248 21.41 -9.88 -7.72
N LYS A 249 21.78 -10.51 -8.85
CA LYS A 249 20.85 -10.67 -9.99
C LYS A 249 19.64 -11.53 -9.60
N ARG A 250 19.88 -12.62 -8.86
CA ARG A 250 18.79 -13.45 -8.33
C ARG A 250 17.93 -12.67 -7.33
N MET A 251 18.53 -11.84 -6.48
CA MET A 251 17.80 -11.02 -5.52
C MET A 251 16.91 -9.98 -6.23
N ILE A 252 17.40 -9.36 -7.30
CA ILE A 252 16.59 -8.44 -8.13
C ILE A 252 15.33 -9.16 -8.67
N VAL A 253 15.51 -10.32 -9.30
CA VAL A 253 14.39 -11.05 -9.90
C VAL A 253 13.40 -11.49 -8.84
N THR A 254 13.86 -12.12 -7.76
CA THR A 254 12.97 -12.61 -6.70
C THR A 254 12.25 -11.49 -5.96
N ALA A 255 12.92 -10.35 -5.72
CA ALA A 255 12.28 -9.18 -5.11
C ALA A 255 11.16 -8.62 -5.98
N MET A 256 11.39 -8.50 -7.29
CA MET A 256 10.38 -7.99 -8.22
C MET A 256 9.21 -8.96 -8.38
N LEU A 257 9.47 -10.27 -8.49
CA LEU A 257 8.42 -11.29 -8.56
C LEU A 257 7.55 -11.29 -7.30
N LEU A 258 8.17 -11.27 -6.11
CA LEU A 258 7.42 -11.17 -4.85
C LEU A 258 6.63 -9.87 -4.75
N SER A 259 7.22 -8.75 -5.13
CA SER A 259 6.53 -7.46 -5.18
C SER A 259 5.30 -7.52 -6.08
N GLY A 260 5.46 -8.06 -7.30
CA GLY A 260 4.35 -8.25 -8.22
C GLY A 260 3.27 -9.18 -7.69
N ALA A 261 3.67 -10.26 -6.99
CA ALA A 261 2.74 -11.19 -6.36
C ALA A 261 1.87 -10.50 -5.30
N PHE A 262 2.47 -9.69 -4.42
CA PHE A 262 1.72 -8.89 -3.43
C PHE A 262 0.85 -7.84 -4.10
N ALA A 263 1.36 -7.17 -5.15
CA ALA A 263 0.59 -6.19 -5.90
C ALA A 263 -0.65 -6.84 -6.55
N GLY A 264 -0.49 -8.01 -7.16
CA GLY A 264 -1.58 -8.71 -7.83
C GLY A 264 -2.77 -9.01 -6.93
N ILE A 265 -2.54 -9.29 -5.65
CA ILE A 265 -3.61 -9.57 -4.67
C ILE A 265 -4.12 -8.32 -3.96
N ALA A 266 -3.56 -7.14 -4.20
CA ALA A 266 -3.89 -5.94 -3.42
C ALA A 266 -5.36 -5.54 -3.54
N MET A 267 -6.01 -5.75 -4.69
CA MET A 267 -7.42 -5.41 -4.91
C MET A 267 -8.39 -6.52 -4.50
N MET A 268 -7.89 -7.70 -4.09
CA MET A 268 -8.75 -8.83 -3.75
C MET A 268 -9.72 -8.59 -2.59
N PRO A 269 -9.34 -7.83 -1.52
CA PRO A 269 -10.29 -7.52 -0.46
C PRO A 269 -11.57 -6.84 -0.95
N VAL A 270 -11.45 -5.84 -1.82
CA VAL A 270 -12.60 -5.16 -2.42
C VAL A 270 -13.31 -6.06 -3.43
N MET A 271 -12.55 -6.73 -4.31
CA MET A 271 -13.14 -7.50 -5.41
C MET A 271 -13.92 -8.72 -4.91
N LEU A 272 -13.42 -9.45 -3.93
CA LEU A 272 -14.09 -10.65 -3.41
C LEU A 272 -15.05 -10.36 -2.25
N GLY A 273 -14.90 -9.18 -1.60
CA GLY A 273 -15.73 -8.78 -0.46
C GLY A 273 -16.90 -7.85 -0.79
N GLU A 274 -16.83 -7.12 -1.92
CA GLU A 274 -17.83 -6.09 -2.22
C GLU A 274 -18.28 -6.07 -3.68
N SER A 275 -17.34 -5.83 -4.62
CA SER A 275 -17.72 -5.57 -6.01
C SER A 275 -18.04 -6.83 -6.82
N HIS A 276 -17.52 -7.96 -6.44
CA HIS A 276 -17.65 -9.28 -7.06
C HIS A 276 -17.40 -9.29 -8.58
N ALA A 277 -16.80 -8.23 -9.11
CA ALA A 277 -16.42 -8.08 -10.51
C ALA A 277 -15.28 -7.07 -10.64
N TYR A 278 -14.52 -7.14 -11.72
CA TYR A 278 -13.58 -6.07 -12.05
C TYR A 278 -14.26 -4.99 -12.89
N SER A 279 -14.03 -3.72 -12.58
CA SER A 279 -14.48 -2.59 -13.37
C SER A 279 -13.34 -1.59 -13.65
N LEU A 280 -13.48 -0.76 -14.70
CA LEU A 280 -12.55 0.36 -14.94
C LEU A 280 -12.67 1.45 -13.86
N GLY A 281 -13.80 1.51 -13.17
CA GLY A 281 -14.06 2.41 -12.05
C GLY A 281 -13.33 2.02 -10.77
N PHE A 282 -12.60 0.88 -10.75
CA PHE A 282 -11.74 0.58 -9.60
C PHE A 282 -10.79 1.74 -9.35
N ARG A 283 -10.69 2.07 -8.06
CA ARG A 283 -9.90 3.18 -7.55
C ARG A 283 -8.50 3.20 -8.15
N GLY A 284 -8.20 4.29 -8.85
CA GLY A 284 -6.89 4.51 -9.45
C GLY A 284 -5.89 5.06 -8.44
N GLY A 285 -4.60 4.83 -8.69
CA GLY A 285 -3.53 5.41 -7.88
C GLY A 285 -3.16 4.64 -6.63
N VAL A 286 -3.81 3.49 -6.35
CA VAL A 286 -3.53 2.64 -5.19
C VAL A 286 -2.06 2.24 -5.11
N GLY A 287 -1.45 1.89 -6.26
CA GLY A 287 -0.03 1.55 -6.32
C GLY A 287 0.88 2.74 -5.97
N PHE A 288 0.55 3.95 -6.40
CA PHE A 288 1.30 5.17 -6.07
C PHE A 288 1.13 5.54 -4.60
N THR A 289 -0.11 5.47 -4.08
CA THR A 289 -0.38 5.65 -2.64
C THR A 289 0.38 4.62 -1.81
N GLY A 290 0.49 3.38 -2.28
CA GLY A 290 1.30 2.34 -1.66
C GLY A 290 2.78 2.71 -1.52
N ILE A 291 3.36 3.45 -2.49
CA ILE A 291 4.72 3.97 -2.39
C ILE A 291 4.84 4.96 -1.22
N ALA A 292 3.91 5.90 -1.13
CA ALA A 292 3.88 6.91 -0.05
C ALA A 292 3.75 6.25 1.32
N ILE A 293 2.84 5.27 1.44
CA ILE A 293 2.60 4.51 2.68
C ILE A 293 3.83 3.67 3.07
N ALA A 294 4.50 3.01 2.11
CA ALA A 294 5.71 2.25 2.37
C ALA A 294 6.85 3.13 2.89
N LEU A 295 7.03 4.30 2.30
CA LEU A 295 8.03 5.30 2.74
C LEU A 295 7.70 5.85 4.12
N LEU A 296 6.46 6.27 4.36
CA LEU A 296 6.01 6.78 5.65
C LEU A 296 6.16 5.73 6.75
N GLY A 297 5.78 4.46 6.45
CA GLY A 297 5.94 3.30 7.32
C GLY A 297 7.38 2.78 7.42
N ARG A 298 8.37 3.44 6.73
CA ARG A 298 9.80 3.08 6.74
C ARG A 298 10.07 1.63 6.31
N ASN A 299 9.27 1.13 5.41
CA ASN A 299 9.34 -0.26 4.94
C ASN A 299 9.34 -1.30 6.09
N ASN A 300 8.59 -1.01 7.16
CA ASN A 300 8.36 -1.91 8.29
C ASN A 300 6.90 -2.32 8.32
N ALA A 301 6.59 -3.60 8.52
CA ALA A 301 5.23 -4.12 8.46
C ALA A 301 4.24 -3.35 9.34
N VAL A 302 4.59 -3.09 10.60
CA VAL A 302 3.74 -2.35 11.54
C VAL A 302 3.62 -0.88 11.15
N GLY A 303 4.75 -0.25 10.76
CA GLY A 303 4.76 1.13 10.30
C GLY A 303 3.90 1.32 9.05
N ILE A 304 3.96 0.38 8.10
CA ILE A 304 3.11 0.39 6.89
C ILE A 304 1.63 0.24 7.26
N ALA A 305 1.28 -0.61 8.23
CA ALA A 305 -0.10 -0.78 8.68
C ALA A 305 -0.66 0.53 9.28
N ILE A 306 0.10 1.18 10.16
CA ILE A 306 -0.29 2.47 10.74
C ILE A 306 -0.43 3.55 9.65
N SER A 307 0.51 3.59 8.70
CA SER A 307 0.45 4.53 7.58
C SER A 307 -0.73 4.26 6.64
N ALA A 308 -1.07 3.00 6.40
CA ALA A 308 -2.23 2.62 5.59
C ALA A 308 -3.55 3.04 6.25
N LEU A 309 -3.68 2.86 7.57
CA LEU A 309 -4.82 3.35 8.34
C LEU A 309 -4.92 4.87 8.29
N LEU A 310 -3.80 5.60 8.46
CA LEU A 310 -3.80 7.06 8.36
C LEU A 310 -4.26 7.54 6.98
N PHE A 311 -3.74 6.94 5.90
CA PHE A 311 -4.12 7.32 4.54
C PHE A 311 -5.56 6.93 4.22
N GLY A 312 -6.02 5.78 4.70
CA GLY A 312 -7.43 5.38 4.63
C GLY A 312 -8.33 6.36 5.36
N PHE A 313 -7.96 6.77 6.57
CA PHE A 313 -8.70 7.77 7.34
C PHE A 313 -8.81 9.10 6.60
N LEU A 314 -7.70 9.63 6.08
CA LEU A 314 -7.70 10.90 5.35
C LEU A 314 -8.60 10.85 4.12
N GLU A 315 -8.59 9.74 3.39
CA GLU A 315 -9.39 9.61 2.18
C GLU A 315 -10.88 9.42 2.47
N VAL A 316 -11.22 8.54 3.43
CA VAL A 316 -12.62 8.32 3.81
C VAL A 316 -13.20 9.57 4.46
N SER A 317 -12.49 10.21 5.39
CA SER A 317 -12.96 11.42 6.06
C SER A 317 -13.12 12.61 5.11
N ALA A 318 -12.37 12.66 4.01
CA ALA A 318 -12.49 13.75 3.04
C ALA A 318 -13.77 13.72 2.22
N ARG A 319 -14.50 12.61 2.19
CA ARG A 319 -15.76 12.52 1.42
C ARG A 319 -16.84 13.47 1.92
N ILE A 320 -16.83 13.79 3.21
CA ILE A 320 -17.77 14.79 3.77
C ILE A 320 -17.61 16.16 3.08
N LEU A 321 -16.43 16.46 2.56
CA LEU A 321 -16.11 17.75 1.94
C LEU A 321 -16.89 17.97 0.64
N GLU A 322 -17.30 16.91 -0.06
CA GLU A 322 -18.17 17.03 -1.24
C GLU A 322 -19.52 17.65 -0.87
N LEU A 323 -20.06 17.33 0.31
CA LEU A 323 -21.31 17.89 0.78
C LEU A 323 -21.19 19.38 1.13
N ASP A 324 -19.97 19.82 1.50
CA ASP A 324 -19.64 21.21 1.79
C ASP A 324 -19.19 21.97 0.52
N GLY A 325 -19.24 21.33 -0.66
CA GLY A 325 -18.80 21.93 -1.93
C GLY A 325 -17.28 22.12 -2.05
N ILE A 326 -16.51 21.42 -1.21
CA ILE A 326 -15.04 21.44 -1.19
C ILE A 326 -14.53 20.24 -1.98
N ALA A 327 -13.54 20.49 -2.85
CA ALA A 327 -12.92 19.43 -3.64
C ALA A 327 -12.30 18.34 -2.74
N THR A 328 -12.70 17.10 -2.91
CA THR A 328 -12.18 15.98 -2.12
C THR A 328 -10.69 15.75 -2.33
N GLU A 329 -10.16 16.12 -3.49
CA GLU A 329 -8.73 16.04 -3.82
C GLU A 329 -7.82 16.73 -2.80
N ILE A 330 -8.40 17.53 -1.88
CA ILE A 330 -7.66 18.14 -0.76
C ILE A 330 -6.96 17.07 0.09
N TYR A 331 -7.53 15.86 0.21
CA TYR A 331 -6.86 14.77 0.93
C TYR A 331 -5.55 14.33 0.27
N ILE A 332 -5.44 14.45 -1.06
CA ILE A 332 -4.19 14.14 -1.79
C ILE A 332 -3.10 15.14 -1.39
N ILE A 333 -3.47 16.42 -1.26
CA ILE A 333 -2.54 17.47 -0.78
C ILE A 333 -2.12 17.15 0.66
N MET A 334 -3.07 16.74 1.51
CA MET A 334 -2.80 16.35 2.89
C MET A 334 -1.86 15.13 2.94
N GLN A 335 -2.13 14.08 2.19
CA GLN A 335 -1.28 12.89 2.11
C GLN A 335 0.14 13.24 1.63
N GLY A 336 0.24 14.03 0.55
CA GLY A 336 1.52 14.46 0.00
C GLY A 336 2.32 15.32 0.99
N SER A 337 1.67 16.28 1.65
CA SER A 337 2.31 17.15 2.63
C SER A 337 2.77 16.39 3.88
N ILE A 338 1.98 15.46 4.38
CA ILE A 338 2.36 14.59 5.50
C ILE A 338 3.56 13.72 5.12
N LEU A 339 3.55 13.12 3.92
CA LEU A 339 4.67 12.31 3.44
C LEU A 339 5.96 13.13 3.35
N LEU A 340 5.93 14.28 2.69
CA LEU A 340 7.11 15.16 2.54
C LEU A 340 7.63 15.64 3.89
N SER A 341 6.73 16.03 4.77
CA SER A 341 7.06 16.46 6.12
C SER A 341 7.69 15.32 6.94
N ALA A 342 7.16 14.13 6.83
CA ALA A 342 7.71 12.95 7.52
C ALA A 342 9.12 12.62 7.02
N VAL A 343 9.34 12.61 5.71
CA VAL A 343 10.67 12.34 5.12
C VAL A 343 11.68 13.39 5.58
N ALA A 344 11.30 14.68 5.51
CA ALA A 344 12.15 15.77 5.97
C ALA A 344 12.45 15.70 7.48
N ALA A 345 11.44 15.48 8.30
CA ALA A 345 11.59 15.38 9.76
C ALA A 345 12.49 14.18 10.17
N TYR A 346 12.32 13.03 9.52
CA TYR A 346 13.19 11.88 9.79
C TYR A 346 14.66 12.15 9.42
N GLU A 347 14.91 12.84 8.31
CA GLU A 347 16.26 13.18 7.90
C GLU A 347 16.91 14.19 8.87
N VAL A 348 16.17 15.22 9.28
CA VAL A 348 16.64 16.19 10.28
C VAL A 348 16.99 15.50 11.60
N VAL A 349 16.10 14.65 12.12
CA VAL A 349 16.34 13.90 13.36
C VAL A 349 17.53 12.95 13.22
N ARG A 350 17.70 12.30 12.06
CA ARG A 350 18.83 11.43 11.77
C ARG A 350 20.15 12.20 11.85
N ARG A 351 20.25 13.35 11.17
CA ARG A 351 21.44 14.21 11.18
C ARG A 351 21.75 14.72 12.58
N TYR A 352 20.71 15.15 13.31
CA TYR A 352 20.88 15.61 14.68
C TYR A 352 21.42 14.51 15.60
N ARG A 353 20.92 13.27 15.49
CA ARG A 353 21.45 12.11 16.23
C ARG A 353 22.92 11.83 15.90
N GLN A 354 23.30 11.91 14.64
CA GLN A 354 24.70 11.72 14.21
C GLN A 354 25.62 12.78 14.82
N THR A 355 25.17 14.03 14.85
CA THR A 355 25.92 15.13 15.47
C THR A 355 26.07 14.95 16.98
N LEU A 356 25.01 14.50 17.68
CA LEU A 356 25.10 14.20 19.11
C LEU A 356 26.06 13.03 19.41
N GLN A 357 26.04 11.99 18.59
CA GLN A 357 26.96 10.86 18.74
C GLN A 357 28.42 11.28 18.49
N ALA A 358 28.68 12.07 17.45
CA ALA A 358 30.01 12.60 17.17
C ALA A 358 30.54 13.48 18.33
N ARG A 359 29.69 14.35 18.89
CA ARG A 359 30.07 15.17 20.07
C ARG A 359 30.34 14.33 21.31
N ALA A 360 29.58 13.24 21.53
CA ALA A 360 29.79 12.36 22.67
C ALA A 360 31.12 11.58 22.54
N ILE A 361 31.47 11.12 21.35
CA ILE A 361 32.76 10.45 21.07
C ILE A 361 33.92 11.44 21.27
N ALA A 362 33.83 12.64 20.72
CA ALA A 362 34.87 13.65 20.89
C ALA A 362 35.09 14.03 22.37
N LYS A 363 34.04 14.15 23.18
CA LYS A 363 34.14 14.36 24.63
C LYS A 363 34.84 13.20 25.34
N ALA A 364 34.51 11.96 24.97
CA ALA A 364 35.13 10.79 25.58
C ALA A 364 36.64 10.68 25.26
N GLN A 365 37.06 11.11 24.06
CA GLN A 365 38.46 11.13 23.66
C GLN A 365 39.28 12.21 24.37
N VAL A 366 38.67 13.33 24.73
CA VAL A 366 39.34 14.43 25.47
C VAL A 366 39.45 14.12 26.98
N SER A 367 38.61 13.22 27.50
CA SER A 367 38.58 12.80 28.90
C SER A 367 39.41 11.53 29.19
N ALA A 368 39.98 10.89 28.17
CA ALA A 368 40.91 9.76 28.25
C ALA A 368 42.35 10.20 28.02
#